data_4cfbf998768a66f0b996e491e45dd633
#
_entry.id   4cfbf998768a66f0b996e491e45dd633
#
_cell.length_a   1.000
_cell.length_b   1.000
_cell.length_c   1.000
_cell.angle_alpha   90.00
_cell.angle_beta   90.00
_cell.angle_gamma   90.00
#
_symmetry.space_group_name_H-M   'P 1'
#
loop_
_entity.id
_entity.type
_entity.pdbx_description
1 polymer ?
#
loop_
_entity_poly.entity_id
_entity_poly.type
_entity_poly.pdbx_seq_one_letter_code
_entity_poly.pdbx_strand_id
1 'polypeptide(L)'
;MGRNAKIISKSKIRRVNILILILLGTQDNSFHRLLDKVQELIDKKVITEKVIVQAGRTKFESKDMEIYSLMPEEKLREIMEKSDLVITHGGVGSIVMALKMGKKVIAVPRLSAFGEHINDHQIQIVDSFNKQEFLIGLTELDGMEEALAKAKEFKPKKFKSETDHMIKLIEDFIDNN
;
A
#
# COMPACT_ATOMS: atom_id res chain seq x y z
N MET A 1 -28.19 -52.83 13.39
CA MET A 1 -27.68 -52.22 12.17
C MET A 1 -27.72 -50.70 12.33
N GLY A 2 -26.64 -50.12 12.82
CA GLY A 2 -26.52 -48.68 13.08
C GLY A 2 -25.85 -47.98 11.92
N ARG A 3 -26.48 -46.95 11.37
CA ARG A 3 -25.86 -46.08 10.38
C ARG A 3 -25.24 -44.88 11.08
N ASN A 4 -23.94 -44.86 11.15
CA ASN A 4 -23.17 -43.70 11.59
C ASN A 4 -23.25 -42.59 10.53
N ALA A 5 -24.04 -41.56 10.79
CA ALA A 5 -23.98 -40.31 10.04
C ALA A 5 -22.81 -39.51 10.54
N LYS A 6 -21.76 -39.44 9.72
CA LYS A 6 -20.60 -38.57 9.94
C LYS A 6 -21.05 -37.12 9.80
N ILE A 7 -21.13 -36.41 10.91
CA ILE A 7 -21.35 -34.96 10.96
C ILE A 7 -20.08 -34.33 10.44
N ILE A 8 -20.15 -33.84 9.20
CA ILE A 8 -19.10 -33.00 8.63
C ILE A 8 -19.17 -31.64 9.35
N SER A 9 -18.22 -31.42 10.24
CA SER A 9 -17.99 -30.14 10.90
C SER A 9 -17.76 -29.06 9.82
N LYS A 10 -18.71 -28.14 9.65
CA LYS A 10 -18.51 -26.93 8.92
C LYS A 10 -17.43 -26.13 9.66
N SER A 11 -16.19 -26.23 9.19
CA SER A 11 -15.13 -25.33 9.62
C SER A 11 -15.62 -23.90 9.38
N LYS A 12 -15.82 -23.14 10.46
CA LYS A 12 -16.02 -21.71 10.44
C LYS A 12 -14.78 -21.11 9.76
N ILE A 13 -14.89 -20.82 8.48
CA ILE A 13 -13.93 -19.95 7.80
C ILE A 13 -14.04 -18.61 8.55
N ARG A 14 -13.08 -18.35 9.44
CA ARG A 14 -12.91 -17.00 9.99
C ARG A 14 -12.72 -16.10 8.78
N ARG A 15 -13.70 -15.26 8.47
CA ARG A 15 -13.48 -14.11 7.59
C ARG A 15 -12.39 -13.29 8.29
N VAL A 16 -11.18 -13.42 7.83
CA VAL A 16 -10.11 -12.50 8.20
C VAL A 16 -10.58 -11.17 7.64
N ASN A 17 -10.88 -10.23 8.52
CA ASN A 17 -11.20 -8.87 8.10
C ASN A 17 -9.89 -8.26 7.57
N ILE A 18 -9.62 -8.50 6.30
CA ILE A 18 -8.47 -7.91 5.60
C ILE A 18 -8.65 -6.39 5.61
N LEU A 19 -7.61 -5.68 5.99
CA LEU A 19 -7.58 -4.23 6.05
C LEU A 19 -6.53 -3.71 5.07
N ILE A 20 -6.94 -2.81 4.20
CA ILE A 20 -6.06 -2.07 3.30
C ILE A 20 -5.85 -0.67 3.88
N LEU A 21 -4.60 -0.31 4.12
CA LEU A 21 -4.21 1.05 4.50
C LEU A 21 -3.62 1.77 3.29
N ILE A 22 -4.12 2.97 3.00
CA ILE A 22 -3.62 3.81 1.91
C ILE A 22 -2.93 5.05 2.49
N LEU A 23 -1.71 5.34 2.03
CA LEU A 23 -0.91 6.46 2.46
C LEU A 23 -0.54 7.35 1.28
N LEU A 24 -1.07 8.56 1.23
CA LEU A 24 -0.77 9.51 0.16
C LEU A 24 0.39 10.48 0.47
N GLY A 25 0.96 10.39 1.67
CA GLY A 25 1.99 11.32 2.13
C GLY A 25 1.42 12.65 2.61
N THR A 26 2.32 13.59 2.90
CA THR A 26 2.00 14.90 3.51
C THR A 26 2.27 16.09 2.59
N GLN A 27 2.66 15.85 1.35
CA GLN A 27 2.90 16.91 0.37
C GLN A 27 1.63 17.66 0.01
N ASP A 28 1.79 18.91 -0.42
CA ASP A 28 0.68 19.80 -0.76
C ASP A 28 -0.07 19.39 -2.03
N ASN A 29 0.62 18.72 -2.97
CA ASN A 29 0.02 18.24 -4.20
C ASN A 29 -0.99 17.13 -3.95
N SER A 30 -2.15 17.21 -4.60
CA SER A 30 -3.19 16.19 -4.53
C SER A 30 -2.77 14.91 -5.25
N PHE A 31 -3.29 13.76 -4.79
CA PHE A 31 -3.08 12.48 -5.44
C PHE A 31 -4.43 11.78 -5.67
N HIS A 32 -5.34 12.49 -6.37
CA HIS A 32 -6.68 12.00 -6.67
C HIS A 32 -6.66 10.72 -7.49
N ARG A 33 -5.81 10.66 -8.50
CA ARG A 33 -5.70 9.53 -9.44
C ARG A 33 -5.66 8.17 -8.73
N LEU A 34 -4.92 8.06 -7.60
CA LEU A 34 -4.88 6.82 -6.83
C LEU A 34 -6.21 6.52 -6.14
N LEU A 35 -6.83 7.51 -5.51
CA LEU A 35 -8.10 7.31 -4.81
C LEU A 35 -9.26 7.05 -5.77
N ASP A 36 -9.28 7.71 -6.92
CA ASP A 36 -10.25 7.47 -7.98
C ASP A 36 -10.16 6.01 -8.46
N LYS A 37 -8.93 5.50 -8.67
CA LYS A 37 -8.72 4.11 -9.06
C LYS A 37 -9.17 3.12 -7.98
N VAL A 38 -8.88 3.42 -6.72
CA VAL A 38 -9.32 2.57 -5.60
C VAL A 38 -10.84 2.56 -5.51
N GLN A 39 -11.51 3.72 -5.65
CA GLN A 39 -12.98 3.80 -5.65
C GLN A 39 -13.58 3.00 -6.82
N GLU A 40 -13.01 3.14 -8.02
CA GLU A 40 -13.43 2.33 -9.19
C GLU A 40 -13.36 0.83 -8.87
N LEU A 41 -12.30 0.36 -8.22
CA LEU A 41 -12.14 -1.06 -7.88
C LEU A 41 -13.07 -1.52 -6.74
N ILE A 42 -13.44 -0.63 -5.83
CA ILE A 42 -14.48 -0.89 -4.83
C ILE A 42 -15.85 -1.03 -5.51
N ASP A 43 -16.19 -0.11 -6.42
CA ASP A 43 -17.46 -0.13 -7.17
C ASP A 43 -17.59 -1.40 -8.02
N LYS A 44 -16.49 -1.86 -8.60
CA LYS A 44 -16.39 -3.13 -9.35
C LYS A 44 -16.35 -4.37 -8.44
N LYS A 45 -16.34 -4.20 -7.12
CA LYS A 45 -16.22 -5.29 -6.12
C LYS A 45 -14.94 -6.13 -6.26
N VAL A 46 -13.89 -5.55 -6.81
CA VAL A 46 -12.54 -6.11 -6.82
C VAL A 46 -11.91 -5.92 -5.43
N ILE A 47 -12.08 -4.74 -4.85
CA ILE A 47 -11.75 -4.46 -3.44
C ILE A 47 -13.05 -4.60 -2.64
N THR A 48 -13.08 -5.55 -1.73
CA THR A 48 -14.19 -5.82 -0.80
C THR A 48 -13.79 -5.67 0.65
N GLU A 49 -12.52 -5.42 0.87
CA GLU A 49 -11.87 -5.25 2.15
C GLU A 49 -12.15 -3.85 2.71
N LYS A 50 -12.03 -3.69 4.03
CA LYS A 50 -12.08 -2.37 4.64
C LYS A 50 -10.89 -1.54 4.17
N VAL A 51 -11.14 -0.31 3.73
CA VAL A 51 -10.11 0.64 3.28
C VAL A 51 -10.05 1.83 4.24
N ILE A 52 -8.86 2.10 4.77
CA ILE A 52 -8.55 3.30 5.56
C ILE A 52 -7.49 4.11 4.82
N VAL A 53 -7.69 5.42 4.74
CA VAL A 53 -6.85 6.32 3.96
C VAL A 53 -6.28 7.43 4.84
N GLN A 54 -4.98 7.66 4.78
CA GLN A 54 -4.38 8.94 5.15
C GLN A 54 -4.13 9.75 3.89
N ALA A 55 -5.00 10.71 3.62
CA ALA A 55 -5.06 11.43 2.36
C ALA A 55 -4.12 12.65 2.27
N GLY A 56 -3.53 13.07 3.40
CA GLY A 56 -2.70 14.28 3.44
C GLY A 56 -3.51 15.52 3.05
N ARG A 57 -3.09 16.21 2.00
CA ARG A 57 -3.76 17.39 1.44
C ARG A 57 -4.78 17.03 0.34
N THR A 58 -4.88 15.76 -0.06
CA THR A 58 -5.85 15.33 -1.07
C THR A 58 -7.25 15.36 -0.47
N LYS A 59 -8.11 16.22 -1.00
CA LYS A 59 -9.53 16.27 -0.61
C LYS A 59 -10.27 15.19 -1.40
N PHE A 60 -10.86 14.24 -0.71
CA PHE A 60 -11.61 13.15 -1.32
C PHE A 60 -12.76 12.73 -0.40
N GLU A 61 -13.91 12.43 -0.98
CA GLU A 61 -15.08 11.95 -0.26
C GLU A 61 -15.48 10.57 -0.79
N SER A 62 -15.73 9.66 0.11
CA SER A 62 -16.21 8.31 -0.21
C SER A 62 -17.08 7.78 0.91
N LYS A 63 -18.10 6.99 0.56
CA LYS A 63 -18.92 6.25 1.53
C LYS A 63 -18.30 4.90 1.89
N ASP A 64 -17.35 4.45 1.10
CA ASP A 64 -16.77 3.11 1.16
C ASP A 64 -15.38 3.10 1.80
N MET A 65 -14.76 4.27 1.92
CA MET A 65 -13.44 4.44 2.52
C MET A 65 -13.50 5.32 3.78
N GLU A 66 -12.76 4.94 4.80
CA GLU A 66 -12.57 5.76 6.01
C GLU A 66 -11.37 6.69 5.80
N ILE A 67 -11.62 7.99 5.58
CA ILE A 67 -10.60 8.95 5.13
C ILE A 67 -10.23 9.92 6.25
N TYR A 68 -8.93 10.02 6.51
CA TYR A 68 -8.31 10.99 7.41
C TYR A 68 -7.38 11.90 6.61
N SER A 69 -7.32 13.18 6.90
CA SER A 69 -6.30 14.07 6.33
C SER A 69 -4.93 13.70 6.89
N LEU A 70 -4.75 13.77 8.19
CA LEU A 70 -3.55 13.34 8.90
C LEU A 70 -3.95 12.57 10.15
N MET A 71 -3.15 11.59 10.52
CA MET A 71 -3.31 10.82 11.76
C MET A 71 -2.11 11.04 12.68
N PRO A 72 -2.30 11.06 14.01
CA PRO A 72 -1.19 10.94 14.96
C PRO A 72 -0.38 9.67 14.66
N GLU A 73 0.92 9.73 14.87
CA GLU A 73 1.83 8.60 14.54
C GLU A 73 1.42 7.30 15.23
N GLU A 74 1.03 7.35 16.49
CA GLU A 74 0.55 6.17 17.25
C GLU A 74 -0.66 5.52 16.57
N LYS A 75 -1.66 6.33 16.17
CA LYS A 75 -2.83 5.83 15.46
C LYS A 75 -2.48 5.23 14.12
N LEU A 76 -1.59 5.89 13.37
CA LEU A 76 -1.13 5.38 12.08
C LEU A 76 -0.43 4.03 12.24
N ARG A 77 0.44 3.88 13.25
CA ARG A 77 1.12 2.62 13.57
C ARG A 77 0.12 1.53 13.94
N GLU A 78 -0.84 1.82 14.80
CA GLU A 78 -1.88 0.87 15.21
C GLU A 78 -2.69 0.35 14.02
N ILE A 79 -3.09 1.24 13.10
CA ILE A 79 -3.83 0.86 11.89
C ILE A 79 -2.92 0.04 10.97
N MET A 80 -1.67 0.45 10.80
CA MET A 80 -0.71 -0.27 9.96
C MET A 80 -0.42 -1.67 10.53
N GLU A 81 -0.32 -1.84 11.85
CA GLU A 81 -0.17 -3.16 12.48
C GLU A 81 -1.32 -4.10 12.14
N LYS A 82 -2.54 -3.58 12.08
CA LYS A 82 -3.75 -4.35 11.75
C LYS A 82 -3.95 -4.55 10.24
N SER A 83 -3.19 -3.83 9.41
CA SER A 83 -3.33 -3.89 7.96
C SER A 83 -2.65 -5.12 7.39
N ASP A 84 -3.25 -5.73 6.37
CA ASP A 84 -2.67 -6.84 5.60
C ASP A 84 -1.90 -6.33 4.38
N LEU A 85 -2.35 -5.19 3.85
CA LEU A 85 -1.79 -4.54 2.68
C LEU A 85 -1.68 -3.04 2.90
N VAL A 86 -0.57 -2.46 2.52
CA VAL A 86 -0.36 -1.01 2.46
C VAL A 86 -0.21 -0.59 1.00
N ILE A 87 -1.04 0.34 0.56
CA ILE A 87 -0.87 1.01 -0.73
C ILE A 87 -0.32 2.41 -0.44
N THR A 88 0.81 2.77 -1.01
CA THR A 88 1.45 4.04 -0.69
C THR A 88 2.00 4.75 -1.91
N HIS A 89 2.15 6.07 -1.82
CA HIS A 89 2.94 6.82 -2.78
C HIS A 89 4.43 6.43 -2.73
N GLY A 90 5.23 6.85 -3.71
CA GLY A 90 6.65 6.50 -3.79
C GLY A 90 7.56 7.19 -2.75
N GLY A 91 7.01 7.68 -1.64
CA GLY A 91 7.79 8.31 -0.58
C GLY A 91 8.51 7.29 0.30
N VAL A 92 9.84 7.43 0.43
CA VAL A 92 10.70 6.50 1.18
C VAL A 92 10.23 6.27 2.61
N GLY A 93 9.81 7.33 3.32
CA GLY A 93 9.38 7.23 4.71
C GLY A 93 8.21 6.26 4.92
N SER A 94 7.17 6.38 4.09
CA SER A 94 5.99 5.51 4.16
C SER A 94 6.31 4.07 3.74
N ILE A 95 7.12 3.90 2.68
CA ILE A 95 7.59 2.59 2.22
C ILE A 95 8.36 1.88 3.33
N VAL A 96 9.38 2.54 3.87
CA VAL A 96 10.25 1.96 4.90
C VAL A 96 9.50 1.64 6.18
N MET A 97 8.57 2.51 6.60
CA MET A 97 7.72 2.24 7.77
C MET A 97 6.94 0.94 7.58
N ALA A 98 6.27 0.78 6.44
CA ALA A 98 5.49 -0.42 6.15
C ALA A 98 6.36 -1.69 6.04
N LEU A 99 7.52 -1.60 5.38
CA LEU A 99 8.45 -2.72 5.23
C LEU A 99 9.07 -3.15 6.57
N LYS A 100 9.44 -2.21 7.44
CA LYS A 100 9.93 -2.50 8.81
C LYS A 100 8.89 -3.24 9.65
N MET A 101 7.62 -2.97 9.41
CA MET A 101 6.50 -3.66 10.07
C MET A 101 6.10 -4.96 9.36
N GLY A 102 6.88 -5.40 8.35
CA GLY A 102 6.65 -6.64 7.62
C GLY A 102 5.38 -6.66 6.77
N LYS A 103 4.89 -5.49 6.35
CA LYS A 103 3.67 -5.38 5.56
C LYS A 103 3.92 -5.66 4.08
N LYS A 104 2.92 -6.21 3.41
CA LYS A 104 2.89 -6.22 1.95
C LYS A 104 2.62 -4.81 1.46
N VAL A 105 3.37 -4.36 0.48
CA VAL A 105 3.29 -2.98 -0.01
C VAL A 105 3.09 -2.97 -1.52
N ILE A 106 2.11 -2.17 -1.97
CA ILE A 106 2.02 -1.70 -3.36
C ILE A 106 2.41 -0.23 -3.34
N ALA A 107 3.45 0.13 -4.08
CA ALA A 107 3.89 1.52 -4.17
C ALA A 107 3.55 2.10 -5.54
N VAL A 108 2.90 3.27 -5.53
CA VAL A 108 2.46 4.00 -6.73
C VAL A 108 3.13 5.37 -6.74
N PRO A 109 4.05 5.66 -7.65
CA PRO A 109 4.72 6.95 -7.68
C PRO A 109 3.74 8.07 -8.04
N ARG A 110 3.92 9.22 -7.42
CA ARG A 110 3.35 10.48 -7.87
C ARG A 110 4.07 10.93 -9.12
N LEU A 111 3.34 11.46 -10.10
CA LEU A 111 3.88 11.85 -11.39
C LEU A 111 3.75 13.35 -11.62
N SER A 112 4.82 13.97 -12.11
CA SER A 112 4.85 15.39 -12.47
C SER A 112 3.87 15.72 -13.58
N ALA A 113 3.67 14.82 -14.53
CA ALA A 113 2.72 14.96 -15.63
C ALA A 113 1.26 15.16 -15.17
N PHE A 114 0.91 14.72 -13.95
CA PHE A 114 -0.42 14.92 -13.34
C PHE A 114 -0.42 16.02 -12.27
N GLY A 115 0.68 16.78 -12.13
CA GLY A 115 0.80 17.79 -11.08
C GLY A 115 0.86 17.23 -9.65
N GLU A 116 1.14 15.95 -9.51
CA GLU A 116 1.16 15.24 -8.22
C GLU A 116 2.49 15.42 -7.49
N HIS A 117 3.54 15.79 -8.21
CA HIS A 117 4.88 16.03 -7.70
C HIS A 117 5.62 17.05 -8.60
N ILE A 118 6.70 17.65 -8.10
CA ILE A 118 7.55 18.58 -8.86
C ILE A 118 8.46 17.85 -9.86
N ASN A 119 8.70 16.56 -9.67
CA ASN A 119 9.57 15.71 -10.50
C ASN A 119 9.10 14.23 -10.40
N ASP A 120 9.78 13.37 -11.15
CA ASP A 120 9.43 11.93 -11.24
C ASP A 120 10.39 11.01 -10.45
N HIS A 121 11.12 11.54 -9.46
CA HIS A 121 12.05 10.75 -8.65
C HIS A 121 11.39 9.58 -7.91
N GLN A 122 10.10 9.67 -7.61
CA GLN A 122 9.38 8.58 -6.96
C GLN A 122 9.33 7.31 -7.84
N ILE A 123 9.38 7.42 -9.16
CA ILE A 123 9.48 6.27 -10.07
C ILE A 123 10.74 5.47 -9.76
N GLN A 124 11.88 6.14 -9.66
CA GLN A 124 13.19 5.49 -9.42
C GLN A 124 13.23 4.83 -8.04
N ILE A 125 12.65 5.47 -7.02
CA ILE A 125 12.52 4.89 -5.68
C ILE A 125 11.69 3.61 -5.73
N VAL A 126 10.49 3.67 -6.31
CA VAL A 126 9.59 2.53 -6.41
C VAL A 126 10.24 1.39 -7.19
N ASP A 127 10.89 1.69 -8.31
CA ASP A 127 11.59 0.70 -9.14
C ASP A 127 12.75 0.03 -8.37
N SER A 128 13.52 0.79 -7.60
CA SER A 128 14.60 0.25 -6.79
C SER A 128 14.12 -0.76 -5.76
N PHE A 129 13.06 -0.43 -5.01
CA PHE A 129 12.47 -1.34 -4.03
C PHE A 129 11.79 -2.56 -4.69
N ASN A 130 11.14 -2.35 -5.84
CA ASN A 130 10.49 -3.42 -6.60
C ASN A 130 11.50 -4.44 -7.16
N LYS A 131 12.63 -3.98 -7.73
CA LYS A 131 13.72 -4.84 -8.22
C LYS A 131 14.33 -5.69 -7.11
N GLN A 132 14.33 -5.19 -5.89
CA GLN A 132 14.81 -5.90 -4.72
C GLN A 132 13.76 -6.85 -4.12
N GLU A 133 12.56 -6.92 -4.69
CA GLU A 133 11.43 -7.75 -4.23
C GLU A 133 10.95 -7.41 -2.81
N PHE A 134 11.12 -6.16 -2.37
CA PHE A 134 10.58 -5.68 -1.11
C PHE A 134 9.11 -5.29 -1.21
N LEU A 135 8.67 -4.84 -2.40
CA LEU A 135 7.31 -4.39 -2.65
C LEU A 135 6.90 -4.67 -4.10
N ILE A 136 5.64 -4.39 -4.41
CA ILE A 136 5.12 -4.37 -5.77
C ILE A 136 5.08 -2.91 -6.22
N GLY A 137 5.90 -2.54 -7.21
CA GLY A 137 5.88 -1.23 -7.83
C GLY A 137 4.84 -1.17 -8.94
N LEU A 138 4.08 -0.07 -9.00
CA LEU A 138 3.03 0.12 -9.98
C LEU A 138 3.07 1.56 -10.52
N THR A 139 3.62 1.76 -11.70
CA THR A 139 3.69 3.08 -12.35
C THR A 139 2.36 3.44 -13.01
N GLU A 140 1.74 2.48 -13.68
CA GLU A 140 0.46 2.66 -14.39
C GLU A 140 -0.69 2.05 -13.57
N LEU A 141 -1.69 2.87 -13.22
CA LEU A 141 -2.81 2.44 -12.37
C LEU A 141 -3.73 1.40 -13.01
N ASP A 142 -3.70 1.24 -14.31
CA ASP A 142 -4.47 0.19 -14.99
C ASP A 142 -4.06 -1.22 -14.55
N GLY A 143 -2.81 -1.40 -14.13
CA GLY A 143 -2.33 -2.65 -13.54
C GLY A 143 -2.70 -2.87 -12.07
N MET A 144 -3.49 -2.00 -11.43
CA MET A 144 -3.79 -2.09 -9.99
C MET A 144 -4.53 -3.37 -9.63
N GLU A 145 -5.46 -3.82 -10.45
CA GLU A 145 -6.20 -5.07 -10.19
C GLU A 145 -5.26 -6.28 -10.17
N GLU A 146 -4.34 -6.34 -11.13
CA GLU A 146 -3.31 -7.39 -11.18
C GLU A 146 -2.35 -7.29 -9.99
N ALA A 147 -1.94 -6.07 -9.63
CA ALA A 147 -1.08 -5.85 -8.47
C ALA A 147 -1.75 -6.30 -7.15
N LEU A 148 -3.05 -6.05 -7.00
CA LEU A 148 -3.83 -6.53 -5.86
C LEU A 148 -3.92 -8.07 -5.83
N ALA A 149 -4.16 -8.71 -6.97
CA ALA A 149 -4.15 -10.16 -7.08
C ALA A 149 -2.79 -10.74 -6.73
N LYS A 150 -1.71 -10.17 -7.27
CA LYS A 150 -0.32 -10.56 -6.96
C LYS A 150 0.02 -10.37 -5.48
N ALA A 151 -0.47 -9.30 -4.84
CA ALA A 151 -0.21 -9.03 -3.44
C ALA A 151 -0.74 -10.12 -2.49
N LYS A 152 -1.80 -10.84 -2.87
CA LYS A 152 -2.34 -11.94 -2.04
C LYS A 152 -1.30 -13.04 -1.79
N GLU A 153 -0.52 -13.38 -2.80
CA GLU A 153 0.49 -14.42 -2.75
C GLU A 153 1.92 -13.90 -2.55
N PHE A 154 2.12 -12.60 -2.72
CA PHE A 154 3.42 -11.96 -2.63
C PHE A 154 4.04 -12.15 -1.23
N LYS A 155 5.28 -12.62 -1.22
CA LYS A 155 6.09 -12.76 -0.01
C LYS A 155 7.27 -11.80 -0.13
N PRO A 156 7.18 -10.60 0.45
CA PRO A 156 8.27 -9.64 0.39
C PRO A 156 9.54 -10.21 1.02
N LYS A 157 10.67 -9.92 0.45
CA LYS A 157 11.94 -10.16 1.11
C LYS A 157 11.99 -9.41 2.44
N LYS A 158 12.63 -10.01 3.44
CA LYS A 158 12.74 -9.39 4.76
C LYS A 158 13.58 -8.11 4.65
N PHE A 159 12.96 -6.99 4.89
CA PHE A 159 13.64 -5.70 4.93
C PHE A 159 14.47 -5.61 6.21
N LYS A 160 15.80 -5.68 6.07
CA LYS A 160 16.73 -5.37 7.15
C LYS A 160 17.09 -3.91 7.03
N SER A 161 16.71 -3.11 8.00
CA SER A 161 17.15 -1.73 8.12
C SER A 161 18.62 -1.74 8.57
N GLU A 162 19.52 -1.98 7.65
CA GLU A 162 20.88 -1.51 7.82
C GLU A 162 20.84 -0.02 7.46
N THR A 163 20.81 0.81 8.49
CA THR A 163 20.74 2.28 8.35
C THR A 163 21.79 2.77 7.35
N ASP A 164 22.99 2.18 7.39
CA ASP A 164 24.11 2.53 6.53
C ASP A 164 23.89 2.13 5.06
N HIS A 165 23.24 1.00 4.79
CA HIS A 165 22.92 0.60 3.42
C HIS A 165 21.83 1.47 2.80
N MET A 166 20.87 1.91 3.62
CA MET A 166 19.81 2.82 3.19
C MET A 166 20.32 4.23 2.95
N ILE A 167 21.18 4.73 3.83
CA ILE A 167 21.88 6.01 3.65
C ILE A 167 22.66 5.96 2.34
N LYS A 168 23.39 4.89 2.09
CA LYS A 168 24.17 4.71 0.87
C LYS A 168 23.30 4.65 -0.39
N LEU A 169 22.15 3.99 -0.35
CA LEU A 169 21.18 3.98 -1.47
C LEU A 169 20.62 5.38 -1.75
N ILE A 170 20.41 6.18 -0.70
CA ILE A 170 19.92 7.56 -0.83
C ILE A 170 21.06 8.48 -1.28
N GLU A 171 22.28 8.32 -0.76
CA GLU A 171 23.47 9.06 -1.17
C GLU A 171 23.82 8.76 -2.63
N ASP A 172 23.90 7.49 -3.03
CA ASP A 172 24.14 7.08 -4.43
C ASP A 172 23.06 7.64 -5.38
N PHE A 173 21.86 7.85 -4.89
CA PHE A 173 20.76 8.45 -5.64
C PHE A 173 20.91 9.97 -5.78
N ILE A 174 21.37 10.66 -4.73
CA ILE A 174 21.59 12.11 -4.72
C ILE A 174 22.82 12.47 -5.55
N ASP A 175 23.89 11.67 -5.45
CA ASP A 175 25.18 11.97 -6.10
C ASP A 175 25.18 11.67 -7.63
N ASN A 176 24.22 10.88 -8.11
CA ASN A 176 24.11 10.52 -9.55
C ASN A 176 23.03 11.33 -10.30
N ASN A 177 22.45 12.37 -9.69
CA ASN A 177 21.48 13.30 -10.29
C ASN A 177 21.80 14.74 -9.93
#